data_10d9e0e3c5d0e0f8ccbcb15f70549927
#
_entry.id   10d9e0e3c5d0e0f8ccbcb15f70549927
#
_cell.length_a   1.000
_cell.length_b   1.000
_cell.length_c   1.000
_cell.angle_alpha   90.00
_cell.angle_beta   90.00
_cell.angle_gamma   90.00
#
_symmetry.space_group_name_H-M   'P 1'
#
loop_
_entity.id
_entity.type
_entity.pdbx_description
1 polymer ?
#
loop_
_entity_poly.entity_id
_entity_poly.type
_entity_poly.pdbx_seq_one_letter_code
_entity_poly.pdbx_strand_id
1 'polypeptide(L)'
;WKEWVEARPAGDRQDLYLFAYGHDYKQALADFQLVAGRAPLPPKYTFGYWWSRYWQYSDNEFVDLVQKLKSVDIPIDVLIVDMDWHETWGLRKSNSPKDEYGQRIGWTGYTWQKELFPSPANFLKWTENEELKVALNLHPASGIQPYEAVYDDFTKEYGWSEKGKSVPFKIDERKWADAYFKTVLEPMERNGVDFWWLDWQQWKESKYTPGLSNTFWLNHTFFNHAERQNPGLRPF
;
A
#
# COMPACT_ATOMS: atom_id res chain seq x y z
N TRP A 1 0.24 -18.90 1.46
CA TRP A 1 1.27 -18.07 2.07
C TRP A 1 2.03 -18.87 3.12
N LYS A 2 3.29 -19.14 2.86
CA LYS A 2 4.17 -19.77 3.86
C LYS A 2 4.46 -18.83 5.04
N GLU A 3 4.41 -17.54 4.74
CA GLU A 3 4.72 -16.41 5.63
C GLU A 3 3.51 -15.95 6.45
N TRP A 4 2.33 -16.56 6.27
CA TRP A 4 1.17 -16.21 7.09
C TRP A 4 1.41 -16.60 8.54
N VAL A 5 1.29 -15.63 9.44
CA VAL A 5 1.45 -15.84 10.88
C VAL A 5 0.06 -15.88 11.53
N GLU A 6 -0.27 -17.01 12.14
CA GLU A 6 -1.54 -17.15 12.85
C GLU A 6 -1.57 -16.28 14.11
N ALA A 7 -2.75 -15.74 14.40
CA ALA A 7 -2.93 -14.93 15.60
C ALA A 7 -2.63 -15.74 16.86
N ARG A 8 -1.81 -15.18 17.74
CA ARG A 8 -1.55 -15.78 19.06
C ARG A 8 -2.83 -15.73 19.91
N PRO A 9 -3.17 -16.80 20.64
CA PRO A 9 -4.33 -16.77 21.53
C PRO A 9 -4.27 -15.60 22.51
N ALA A 10 -5.39 -14.93 22.72
CA ALA A 10 -5.50 -13.85 23.69
C ALA A 10 -5.11 -14.31 25.09
N GLY A 11 -4.48 -13.43 25.87
CA GLY A 11 -4.06 -13.73 27.23
C GLY A 11 -3.19 -12.61 27.81
N ASP A 12 -3.12 -12.57 29.13
CA ASP A 12 -2.24 -11.65 29.86
C ASP A 12 -0.81 -12.19 29.84
N ARG A 13 -0.06 -11.83 28.80
CA ARG A 13 1.34 -12.25 28.60
C ARG A 13 2.13 -11.18 27.89
N GLN A 14 3.40 -11.06 28.27
CA GLN A 14 4.37 -10.14 27.69
C GLN A 14 5.69 -10.86 27.44
N ASP A 15 6.25 -10.71 26.24
CA ASP A 15 7.60 -11.17 25.94
C ASP A 15 8.53 -9.95 26.03
N LEU A 16 9.62 -10.09 26.79
CA LEU A 16 10.62 -9.04 27.01
C LEU A 16 12.01 -9.56 26.61
N TYR A 17 12.68 -8.82 25.74
CA TYR A 17 14.07 -9.06 25.37
C TYR A 17 14.93 -7.91 25.88
N LEU A 18 15.93 -8.20 26.72
CA LEU A 18 16.86 -7.22 27.25
C LEU A 18 18.24 -7.38 26.59
N PHE A 19 18.70 -6.32 25.95
CA PHE A 19 20.02 -6.24 25.32
C PHE A 19 20.94 -5.34 26.16
N ALA A 20 21.84 -5.95 26.94
CA ALA A 20 22.70 -5.26 27.94
C ALA A 20 24.19 -5.40 27.58
N TYR A 21 24.67 -4.59 26.63
CA TYR A 21 26.02 -4.69 26.05
C TYR A 21 26.93 -3.48 26.40
N GLY A 22 26.50 -2.61 27.31
CA GLY A 22 27.26 -1.39 27.63
C GLY A 22 27.51 -0.54 26.36
N HIS A 23 28.78 -0.37 25.98
CA HIS A 23 29.15 0.38 24.78
C HIS A 23 29.41 -0.49 23.54
N ASP A 24 29.20 -1.80 23.62
CA ASP A 24 29.36 -2.69 22.47
C ASP A 24 28.07 -2.70 21.59
N TYR A 25 27.83 -1.58 20.94
CA TYR A 25 26.65 -1.37 20.09
C TYR A 25 26.60 -2.30 18.87
N LYS A 26 27.77 -2.69 18.35
CA LYS A 26 27.83 -3.58 17.18
C LYS A 26 27.38 -4.98 17.53
N GLN A 27 27.82 -5.50 18.69
CA GLN A 27 27.36 -6.81 19.15
C GLN A 27 25.87 -6.77 19.51
N ALA A 28 25.39 -5.73 20.18
CA ALA A 28 23.97 -5.56 20.48
C ALA A 28 23.10 -5.59 19.22
N LEU A 29 23.51 -4.90 18.16
CA LEU A 29 22.80 -4.92 16.87
C LEU A 29 22.87 -6.29 16.19
N ALA A 30 24.02 -6.96 16.25
CA ALA A 30 24.17 -8.30 15.68
C ALA A 30 23.23 -9.31 16.36
N ASP A 31 23.18 -9.30 17.70
CA ASP A 31 22.32 -10.20 18.46
C ASP A 31 20.84 -9.84 18.35
N PHE A 32 20.52 -8.55 18.24
CA PHE A 32 19.14 -8.11 17.93
C PHE A 32 18.65 -8.71 16.60
N GLN A 33 19.50 -8.75 15.57
CA GLN A 33 19.14 -9.35 14.28
C GLN A 33 18.89 -10.87 14.35
N LEU A 34 19.43 -11.56 15.33
CA LEU A 34 19.11 -12.99 15.54
C LEU A 34 17.67 -13.19 16.03
N VAL A 35 17.11 -12.21 16.73
CA VAL A 35 15.74 -12.23 17.24
C VAL A 35 14.76 -11.61 16.23
N ALA A 36 15.10 -10.41 15.72
CA ALA A 36 14.20 -9.62 14.86
C ALA A 36 14.30 -10.00 13.37
N GLY A 37 15.29 -10.79 12.98
CA GLY A 37 15.64 -11.03 11.59
C GLY A 37 16.54 -9.91 11.03
N ARG A 38 17.18 -10.19 9.91
CA ARG A 38 18.05 -9.22 9.23
C ARG A 38 17.20 -8.23 8.45
N ALA A 39 17.54 -6.94 8.53
CA ALA A 39 16.96 -5.94 7.67
C ALA A 39 17.29 -6.26 6.21
N PRO A 40 16.30 -6.38 5.31
CA PRO A 40 16.56 -6.63 3.90
C PRO A 40 17.21 -5.41 3.25
N LEU A 41 18.09 -5.65 2.30
CA LEU A 41 18.65 -4.57 1.50
C LEU A 41 17.63 -4.11 0.46
N PRO A 42 17.21 -2.83 0.48
CA PRO A 42 16.20 -2.34 -0.45
C PRO A 42 16.75 -2.23 -1.89
N PRO A 43 15.89 -2.08 -2.90
CA PRO A 43 16.29 -1.81 -4.28
C PRO A 43 17.09 -0.50 -4.41
N LYS A 44 17.97 -0.42 -5.44
CA LYS A 44 18.85 0.74 -5.62
C LYS A 44 18.09 2.06 -5.79
N TYR A 45 16.98 2.05 -6.52
CA TYR A 45 16.17 3.26 -6.79
C TYR A 45 15.62 3.92 -5.53
N THR A 46 15.49 3.18 -4.42
CA THR A 46 14.99 3.73 -3.15
C THR A 46 15.94 4.76 -2.53
N PHE A 47 17.21 4.77 -2.94
CA PHE A 47 18.20 5.75 -2.52
C PHE A 47 18.31 6.95 -3.47
N GLY A 48 17.51 6.98 -4.54
CA GLY A 48 17.45 8.05 -5.51
C GLY A 48 16.53 9.20 -5.10
N TYR A 49 16.19 10.05 -6.06
CA TYR A 49 15.31 11.19 -5.83
C TYR A 49 13.84 10.79 -6.04
N TRP A 50 13.01 11.10 -5.07
CA TRP A 50 11.58 10.83 -5.07
C TRP A 50 10.81 12.14 -5.17
N TRP A 51 9.88 12.23 -6.13
CA TRP A 51 8.89 13.31 -6.14
C TRP A 51 7.63 12.82 -5.42
N SER A 52 7.23 13.53 -4.37
CA SER A 52 5.99 13.32 -3.65
C SER A 52 5.39 14.66 -3.25
N ARG A 53 4.10 14.85 -3.54
CA ARG A 53 3.36 16.05 -3.13
C ARG A 53 1.87 15.72 -3.04
N TYR A 54 1.24 16.14 -1.93
CA TYR A 54 -0.22 16.12 -1.80
C TYR A 54 -0.82 17.19 -2.71
N TRP A 55 -1.16 16.81 -3.92
CA TRP A 55 -1.68 17.67 -4.98
C TRP A 55 -2.46 16.85 -6.00
N GLN A 56 -3.53 17.42 -6.58
CA GLN A 56 -4.31 16.79 -7.65
C GLN A 56 -3.58 16.91 -9.00
N TYR A 57 -2.55 16.12 -9.21
CA TYR A 57 -1.88 16.05 -10.50
C TYR A 57 -2.71 15.25 -11.50
N SER A 58 -2.81 15.76 -12.72
CA SER A 58 -3.15 14.95 -13.89
C SER A 58 -1.92 14.22 -14.43
N ASP A 59 -2.16 13.24 -15.31
CA ASP A 59 -1.09 12.54 -16.02
C ASP A 59 -0.20 13.51 -16.82
N ASN A 60 -0.79 14.51 -17.51
CA ASN A 60 -0.05 15.53 -18.27
C ASN A 60 0.80 16.43 -17.35
N GLU A 61 0.30 16.82 -16.18
CA GLU A 61 1.07 17.62 -15.23
C GLU A 61 2.26 16.84 -14.65
N PHE A 62 2.14 15.51 -14.48
CA PHE A 62 3.28 14.67 -14.13
C PHE A 62 4.31 14.59 -15.29
N VAL A 63 3.87 14.48 -16.53
CA VAL A 63 4.75 14.54 -17.71
C VAL A 63 5.53 15.85 -17.73
N ASP A 64 4.85 16.99 -17.61
CA ASP A 64 5.47 18.32 -17.59
C ASP A 64 6.46 18.47 -16.45
N LEU A 65 6.11 17.98 -15.26
CA LEU A 65 6.97 17.99 -14.07
C LEU A 65 8.28 17.22 -14.29
N VAL A 66 8.18 15.99 -14.77
CA VAL A 66 9.37 15.14 -15.03
C VAL A 66 10.25 15.76 -16.12
N GLN A 67 9.65 16.26 -17.20
CA GLN A 67 10.38 16.96 -18.25
C GLN A 67 11.08 18.21 -17.72
N LYS A 68 10.41 18.97 -16.83
CA LYS A 68 11.01 20.13 -16.19
C LYS A 68 12.21 19.76 -15.31
N LEU A 69 12.10 18.72 -14.50
CA LEU A 69 13.23 18.24 -13.68
C LEU A 69 14.42 17.83 -14.56
N LYS A 70 14.15 17.03 -15.60
CA LYS A 70 15.19 16.62 -16.57
C LYS A 70 15.85 17.78 -17.30
N SER A 71 15.06 18.83 -17.64
CA SER A 71 15.59 20.01 -18.35
C SER A 71 16.56 20.86 -17.55
N VAL A 72 16.61 20.65 -16.23
CA VAL A 72 17.53 21.35 -15.31
C VAL A 72 18.50 20.36 -14.63
N ASP A 73 18.71 19.20 -15.23
CA ASP A 73 19.63 18.14 -14.79
C ASP A 73 19.35 17.62 -13.36
N ILE A 74 18.08 17.63 -12.92
CA ILE A 74 17.67 16.99 -11.66
C ILE A 74 17.23 15.56 -11.98
N PRO A 75 17.99 14.55 -11.54
CA PRO A 75 17.58 13.15 -11.72
C PRO A 75 16.38 12.85 -10.84
N ILE A 76 15.45 12.05 -11.38
CA ILE A 76 14.30 11.52 -10.65
C ILE A 76 14.23 10.02 -10.85
N ASP A 77 14.07 9.27 -9.78
CA ASP A 77 14.00 7.81 -9.78
C ASP A 77 12.59 7.30 -9.47
N VAL A 78 11.87 8.01 -8.59
CA VAL A 78 10.56 7.57 -8.08
C VAL A 78 9.53 8.69 -8.18
N LEU A 79 8.38 8.33 -8.74
CA LEU A 79 7.20 9.17 -8.82
C LEU A 79 6.12 8.64 -7.87
N ILE A 80 5.79 9.42 -6.85
CA ILE A 80 4.68 9.12 -5.96
C ILE A 80 3.42 9.78 -6.49
N VAL A 81 2.40 8.98 -6.78
CA VAL A 81 1.06 9.47 -7.13
C VAL A 81 0.20 9.39 -5.87
N ASP A 82 -0.08 10.56 -5.30
CA ASP A 82 -0.84 10.69 -4.08
C ASP A 82 -2.33 10.38 -4.32
N MET A 83 -3.13 10.36 -3.27
CA MET A 83 -4.48 9.78 -3.22
C MET A 83 -5.43 10.20 -4.36
N ASP A 84 -5.20 11.30 -5.03
CA ASP A 84 -6.04 11.74 -6.17
C ASP A 84 -5.86 10.90 -7.44
N TRP A 85 -5.01 9.86 -7.44
CA TRP A 85 -5.00 8.87 -8.50
C TRP A 85 -6.32 8.10 -8.63
N HIS A 86 -7.05 7.98 -7.52
CA HIS A 86 -8.35 7.31 -7.46
C HIS A 86 -9.49 8.29 -7.25
N GLU A 87 -10.71 7.82 -7.52
CA GLU A 87 -11.93 8.55 -7.22
C GLU A 87 -12.01 8.87 -5.73
N THR A 88 -12.19 10.15 -5.40
CA THR A 88 -12.32 10.62 -4.02
C THR A 88 -13.76 10.76 -3.55
N TRP A 89 -14.72 10.42 -4.40
CA TRP A 89 -16.15 10.33 -4.09
C TRP A 89 -16.72 11.54 -3.36
N GLY A 90 -16.14 12.71 -3.60
CA GLY A 90 -16.54 13.97 -2.98
C GLY A 90 -15.92 14.25 -1.61
N LEU A 91 -14.84 13.57 -1.23
CA LEU A 91 -14.08 13.81 0.02
C LEU A 91 -13.71 15.28 0.21
N ARG A 92 -13.38 16.00 -0.88
CA ARG A 92 -13.00 17.42 -0.84
C ARG A 92 -14.17 18.39 -0.64
N LYS A 93 -15.42 17.89 -0.67
CA LYS A 93 -16.62 18.69 -0.41
C LYS A 93 -16.86 18.79 1.10
N SER A 94 -17.45 19.89 1.54
CA SER A 94 -17.74 20.15 2.97
C SER A 94 -18.64 19.07 3.61
N ASN A 95 -19.52 18.45 2.82
CA ASN A 95 -20.46 17.41 3.23
C ASN A 95 -20.02 16.05 2.65
N SER A 96 -18.74 15.69 2.81
CA SER A 96 -18.25 14.40 2.29
C SER A 96 -19.09 13.24 2.86
N PRO A 97 -19.51 12.31 2.00
CA PRO A 97 -20.30 11.16 2.43
C PRO A 97 -19.51 10.26 3.39
N LYS A 98 -20.25 9.50 4.20
CA LYS A 98 -19.68 8.51 5.10
C LYS A 98 -20.17 7.12 4.72
N ASP A 99 -19.35 6.11 5.02
CA ASP A 99 -19.76 4.72 4.92
C ASP A 99 -20.69 4.33 6.07
N GLU A 100 -21.16 3.07 6.06
CA GLU A 100 -22.02 2.52 7.10
C GLU A 100 -21.37 2.44 8.49
N TYR A 101 -20.06 2.61 8.57
CA TYR A 101 -19.27 2.65 9.81
C TYR A 101 -18.98 4.08 10.29
N GLY A 102 -19.54 5.09 9.58
CA GLY A 102 -19.35 6.51 9.89
C GLY A 102 -18.01 7.10 9.44
N GLN A 103 -17.22 6.36 8.66
CA GLN A 103 -15.96 6.83 8.10
C GLN A 103 -16.22 7.71 6.87
N ARG A 104 -15.43 8.77 6.69
CA ARG A 104 -15.48 9.57 5.47
C ARG A 104 -15.00 8.72 4.29
N ILE A 105 -15.84 8.55 3.29
CA ILE A 105 -15.46 7.89 2.04
C ILE A 105 -14.57 8.81 1.19
N GLY A 106 -13.77 8.18 0.30
CA GLY A 106 -12.91 8.89 -0.63
C GLY A 106 -11.45 9.02 -0.18
N TRP A 107 -11.13 8.71 1.09
CA TRP A 107 -9.75 8.40 1.48
C TRP A 107 -9.33 7.04 0.94
N THR A 108 -10.14 6.02 1.21
CA THR A 108 -9.98 4.71 0.57
C THR A 108 -10.54 4.77 -0.84
N GLY A 109 -9.80 4.27 -1.82
CA GLY A 109 -10.24 4.16 -3.21
C GLY A 109 -9.30 3.29 -4.03
N TYR A 110 -9.89 2.60 -5.02
CA TYR A 110 -9.19 1.66 -5.93
C TYR A 110 -9.63 1.85 -7.38
N THR A 111 -10.44 2.86 -7.66
CA THR A 111 -10.94 3.19 -8.98
C THR A 111 -10.22 4.41 -9.50
N TRP A 112 -9.52 4.29 -10.62
CA TRP A 112 -8.79 5.40 -11.23
C TRP A 112 -9.68 6.62 -11.50
N GLN A 113 -9.21 7.79 -11.08
CA GLN A 113 -9.85 9.09 -11.37
C GLN A 113 -9.64 9.44 -12.85
N LYS A 114 -10.67 9.20 -13.65
CA LYS A 114 -10.58 9.34 -15.12
C LYS A 114 -10.45 10.78 -15.62
N GLU A 115 -10.83 11.77 -14.82
CA GLU A 115 -10.61 13.17 -15.17
C GLU A 115 -9.13 13.55 -15.11
N LEU A 116 -8.37 12.96 -14.18
CA LEU A 116 -6.94 13.21 -14.01
C LEU A 116 -6.08 12.20 -14.81
N PHE A 117 -6.53 10.96 -14.89
CA PHE A 117 -5.85 9.86 -15.58
C PHE A 117 -6.81 9.21 -16.60
N PRO A 118 -7.05 9.83 -17.76
CA PRO A 118 -7.97 9.29 -18.77
C PRO A 118 -7.58 7.89 -19.25
N SER A 119 -6.28 7.63 -19.35
CA SER A 119 -5.70 6.35 -19.72
C SER A 119 -4.57 5.93 -18.77
N PRO A 120 -4.89 5.33 -17.59
CA PRO A 120 -3.87 4.93 -16.64
C PRO A 120 -2.78 4.02 -17.22
N ALA A 121 -3.17 3.09 -18.10
CA ALA A 121 -2.20 2.20 -18.76
C ALA A 121 -1.19 2.96 -19.62
N ASN A 122 -1.61 4.03 -20.33
CA ASN A 122 -0.69 4.85 -21.10
C ASN A 122 0.23 5.67 -20.19
N PHE A 123 -0.30 6.21 -19.11
CA PHE A 123 0.51 6.91 -18.10
C PHE A 123 1.57 6.01 -17.51
N LEU A 124 1.19 4.81 -17.04
CA LEU A 124 2.13 3.84 -16.46
C LEU A 124 3.14 3.34 -17.51
N LYS A 125 2.73 3.17 -18.75
CA LYS A 125 3.68 2.83 -19.83
C LYS A 125 4.66 3.97 -20.12
N TRP A 126 4.21 5.21 -20.03
CA TRP A 126 5.10 6.36 -20.15
C TRP A 126 6.11 6.40 -19.00
N THR A 127 5.71 6.18 -17.74
CA THR A 127 6.66 6.14 -16.61
C THR A 127 7.70 5.04 -16.76
N GLU A 128 7.32 3.87 -17.26
CA GLU A 128 8.26 2.79 -17.59
C GLU A 128 9.29 3.22 -18.65
N ASN A 129 8.83 3.89 -19.73
CA ASN A 129 9.71 4.39 -20.78
C ASN A 129 10.67 5.48 -20.30
N GLU A 130 10.28 6.26 -19.27
CA GLU A 130 11.12 7.26 -18.60
C GLU A 130 12.02 6.67 -17.52
N GLU A 131 12.01 5.33 -17.34
CA GLU A 131 12.76 4.57 -16.32
C GLU A 131 12.42 4.97 -14.88
N LEU A 132 11.19 5.47 -14.66
CA LEU A 132 10.68 5.86 -13.34
C LEU A 132 10.04 4.66 -12.63
N LYS A 133 10.19 4.62 -11.31
CA LYS A 133 9.41 3.76 -10.43
C LYS A 133 8.19 4.52 -9.92
N VAL A 134 7.02 3.88 -9.92
CA VAL A 134 5.76 4.49 -9.54
C VAL A 134 5.16 3.81 -8.32
N ALA A 135 4.83 4.62 -7.32
CA ALA A 135 4.01 4.18 -6.20
C ALA A 135 2.69 4.94 -6.14
N LEU A 136 1.62 4.23 -5.85
CA LEU A 136 0.32 4.81 -5.57
C LEU A 136 0.05 4.82 -4.06
N ASN A 137 -0.52 5.92 -3.57
CA ASN A 137 -0.94 6.07 -2.18
C ASN A 137 -2.17 5.20 -1.88
N LEU A 138 -2.21 4.55 -0.72
CA LEU A 138 -3.31 3.72 -0.25
C LEU A 138 -3.76 4.12 1.16
N HIS A 139 -5.08 4.24 1.34
CA HIS A 139 -5.75 4.40 2.63
C HIS A 139 -6.81 3.29 2.78
N PRO A 140 -6.47 2.07 3.19
CA PRO A 140 -7.35 0.90 3.03
C PRO A 140 -8.46 0.78 4.08
N ALA A 141 -8.54 1.69 5.06
CA ALA A 141 -9.38 1.54 6.26
C ALA A 141 -10.88 1.31 6.00
N SER A 142 -11.45 1.88 4.94
CA SER A 142 -12.88 1.69 4.61
C SER A 142 -13.17 0.40 3.83
N GLY A 143 -12.18 -0.46 3.64
CA GLY A 143 -12.35 -1.73 2.92
C GLY A 143 -12.71 -1.53 1.45
N ILE A 144 -13.58 -2.40 0.91
CA ILE A 144 -13.97 -2.35 -0.51
C ILE A 144 -15.42 -1.88 -0.62
N GLN A 145 -15.63 -0.75 -1.29
CA GLN A 145 -16.94 -0.12 -1.41
C GLN A 145 -17.69 -0.60 -2.66
N PRO A 146 -19.04 -0.64 -2.62
CA PRO A 146 -19.86 -1.15 -3.73
C PRO A 146 -19.72 -0.38 -5.05
N TYR A 147 -19.26 0.86 -5.00
CA TYR A 147 -19.07 1.73 -6.16
C TYR A 147 -17.66 1.64 -6.77
N GLU A 148 -16.75 0.85 -6.17
CA GLU A 148 -15.42 0.63 -6.70
C GLU A 148 -15.44 -0.29 -7.92
N ALA A 149 -14.63 0.01 -8.92
CA ALA A 149 -14.51 -0.82 -10.11
C ALA A 149 -14.08 -2.27 -9.82
N VAL A 150 -13.38 -2.47 -8.70
CA VAL A 150 -12.88 -3.78 -8.25
C VAL A 150 -13.88 -4.57 -7.41
N TYR A 151 -15.04 -3.98 -7.07
CA TYR A 151 -15.99 -4.54 -6.10
C TYR A 151 -16.49 -5.94 -6.47
N ASP A 152 -16.96 -6.12 -7.69
CA ASP A 152 -17.54 -7.40 -8.13
C ASP A 152 -16.49 -8.53 -8.16
N ASP A 153 -15.30 -8.26 -8.66
CA ASP A 153 -14.21 -9.22 -8.70
C ASP A 153 -13.73 -9.58 -7.30
N PHE A 154 -13.57 -8.58 -6.43
CA PHE A 154 -13.18 -8.80 -5.04
C PHE A 154 -14.22 -9.61 -4.27
N THR A 155 -15.51 -9.22 -4.33
CA THR A 155 -16.57 -9.89 -3.59
C THR A 155 -16.77 -11.32 -4.03
N LYS A 156 -16.61 -11.60 -5.33
CA LYS A 156 -16.64 -12.95 -5.89
C LYS A 156 -15.49 -13.80 -5.37
N GLU A 157 -14.25 -13.28 -5.39
CA GLU A 157 -13.06 -14.01 -4.92
C GLU A 157 -13.09 -14.24 -3.41
N TYR A 158 -13.45 -13.21 -2.65
CA TYR A 158 -13.59 -13.30 -1.20
C TYR A 158 -14.79 -14.17 -0.77
N GLY A 159 -15.84 -14.26 -1.60
CA GLY A 159 -17.09 -14.96 -1.27
C GLY A 159 -18.00 -14.14 -0.36
N TRP A 160 -18.04 -12.82 -0.57
CA TRP A 160 -18.92 -11.92 0.18
C TRP A 160 -20.38 -12.13 -0.18
N SER A 161 -21.24 -12.35 0.83
CA SER A 161 -22.67 -12.69 0.62
C SER A 161 -23.59 -11.46 0.65
N GLU A 162 -23.17 -10.35 1.27
CA GLU A 162 -23.99 -9.16 1.43
C GLU A 162 -23.86 -8.24 0.21
N LYS A 163 -24.51 -8.63 -0.89
CA LYS A 163 -24.42 -7.93 -2.16
C LYS A 163 -24.79 -6.45 -2.05
N GLY A 164 -23.94 -5.58 -2.61
CA GLY A 164 -24.17 -4.14 -2.60
C GLY A 164 -23.82 -3.43 -1.28
N LYS A 165 -23.27 -4.16 -0.30
CA LYS A 165 -22.72 -3.56 0.93
C LYS A 165 -21.20 -3.51 0.92
N SER A 166 -20.65 -2.57 1.67
CA SER A 166 -19.20 -2.44 1.85
C SER A 166 -18.61 -3.69 2.48
N VAL A 167 -17.47 -4.13 1.97
CA VAL A 167 -16.69 -5.21 2.59
C VAL A 167 -15.70 -4.57 3.55
N PRO A 168 -15.79 -4.83 4.86
CA PRO A 168 -14.87 -4.24 5.84
C PRO A 168 -13.41 -4.60 5.58
N PHE A 169 -12.49 -3.72 5.96
CA PHE A 169 -11.06 -3.98 5.89
C PHE A 169 -10.64 -5.08 6.89
N LYS A 170 -10.15 -6.21 6.38
CA LYS A 170 -9.79 -7.39 7.16
C LYS A 170 -8.49 -8.02 6.67
N ILE A 171 -7.43 -7.23 6.55
CA ILE A 171 -6.13 -7.70 6.04
C ILE A 171 -5.50 -8.80 6.91
N ASP A 172 -5.97 -8.97 8.14
CA ASP A 172 -5.60 -10.02 9.08
C ASP A 172 -6.40 -11.32 8.89
N GLU A 173 -7.35 -11.37 7.97
CA GLU A 173 -8.00 -12.57 7.49
C GLU A 173 -7.36 -13.03 6.18
N ARG A 174 -6.75 -14.21 6.17
CA ARG A 174 -5.99 -14.72 5.02
C ARG A 174 -6.78 -14.70 3.71
N LYS A 175 -8.04 -15.15 3.74
CA LYS A 175 -8.90 -15.19 2.56
C LYS A 175 -9.20 -13.79 2.02
N TRP A 176 -9.36 -12.80 2.90
CA TRP A 176 -9.53 -11.40 2.53
C TRP A 176 -8.26 -10.85 1.88
N ALA A 177 -7.10 -11.11 2.50
CA ALA A 177 -5.81 -10.68 1.98
C ALA A 177 -5.51 -11.29 0.60
N ASP A 178 -5.75 -12.59 0.42
CA ASP A 178 -5.59 -13.27 -0.87
C ASP A 178 -6.47 -12.63 -1.95
N ALA A 179 -7.75 -12.37 -1.65
CA ALA A 179 -8.66 -11.70 -2.57
C ALA A 179 -8.21 -10.28 -2.89
N TYR A 180 -7.74 -9.53 -1.88
CA TYR A 180 -7.28 -8.15 -2.03
C TYR A 180 -6.06 -8.05 -2.95
N PHE A 181 -5.04 -8.83 -2.70
CA PHE A 181 -3.87 -8.84 -3.58
C PHE A 181 -4.25 -9.24 -5.00
N LYS A 182 -4.96 -10.35 -5.16
CA LYS A 182 -5.29 -10.94 -6.46
C LYS A 182 -6.18 -10.05 -7.33
N THR A 183 -7.19 -9.41 -6.74
CA THR A 183 -8.24 -8.71 -7.52
C THR A 183 -8.13 -7.18 -7.48
N VAL A 184 -7.44 -6.62 -6.49
CA VAL A 184 -7.30 -5.17 -6.35
C VAL A 184 -5.90 -4.70 -6.78
N LEU A 185 -4.83 -5.25 -6.19
CA LEU A 185 -3.48 -4.73 -6.38
C LEU A 185 -2.76 -5.31 -7.60
N GLU A 186 -2.74 -6.63 -7.76
CA GLU A 186 -2.03 -7.29 -8.87
C GLU A 186 -2.46 -6.81 -10.27
N PRO A 187 -3.74 -6.50 -10.56
CA PRO A 187 -4.10 -5.93 -11.86
C PRO A 187 -3.42 -4.59 -12.14
N MET A 188 -3.22 -3.76 -11.11
CA MET A 188 -2.53 -2.47 -11.25
C MET A 188 -1.01 -2.67 -11.35
N GLU A 189 -0.43 -3.61 -10.59
CA GLU A 189 0.98 -3.99 -10.67
C GLU A 189 1.33 -4.52 -12.07
N ARG A 190 0.48 -5.38 -12.65
CA ARG A 190 0.66 -5.84 -14.04
C ARG A 190 0.59 -4.73 -15.09
N ASN A 191 -0.06 -3.62 -14.76
CA ASN A 191 -0.14 -2.43 -15.63
C ASN A 191 1.01 -1.45 -15.41
N GLY A 192 1.91 -1.68 -14.42
CA GLY A 192 3.11 -0.88 -14.24
C GLY A 192 3.21 -0.10 -12.92
N VAL A 193 2.34 -0.38 -11.93
CA VAL A 193 2.57 0.11 -10.56
C VAL A 193 3.67 -0.74 -9.92
N ASP A 194 4.76 -0.11 -9.47
CA ASP A 194 5.94 -0.82 -8.96
C ASP A 194 5.82 -1.20 -7.48
N PHE A 195 5.22 -0.33 -6.67
CA PHE A 195 5.02 -0.57 -5.23
C PHE A 195 3.92 0.32 -4.66
N TRP A 196 3.63 0.18 -3.35
CA TRP A 196 2.50 0.81 -2.69
C TRP A 196 2.94 1.68 -1.52
N TRP A 197 2.36 2.88 -1.42
CA TRP A 197 2.50 3.73 -0.24
C TRP A 197 1.31 3.53 0.69
N LEU A 198 1.50 2.77 1.78
CA LEU A 198 0.50 2.59 2.83
C LEU A 198 0.55 3.79 3.77
N ASP A 199 -0.45 4.65 3.68
CA ASP A 199 -0.56 5.83 4.52
C ASP A 199 -1.30 5.50 5.85
N TRP A 200 -1.57 6.50 6.67
CA TRP A 200 -1.94 6.36 8.08
C TRP A 200 -3.36 5.84 8.35
N GLN A 201 -4.26 5.81 7.38
CA GLN A 201 -5.66 5.40 7.56
C GLN A 201 -5.90 3.89 7.44
N GLN A 202 -5.24 3.10 8.25
CA GLN A 202 -5.47 1.64 8.37
C GLN A 202 -5.79 1.20 9.81
N TRP A 203 -6.05 2.11 10.73
CA TRP A 203 -6.16 1.91 12.18
C TRP A 203 -4.83 1.47 12.84
N LYS A 204 -4.67 1.81 14.12
CA LYS A 204 -3.48 1.41 14.90
C LYS A 204 -3.40 -0.10 15.07
N GLU A 205 -4.53 -0.73 15.36
CA GLU A 205 -4.66 -2.16 15.59
C GLU A 205 -5.81 -2.75 14.77
N SER A 206 -5.73 -4.04 14.45
CA SER A 206 -6.82 -4.75 13.81
C SER A 206 -8.09 -4.70 14.67
N LYS A 207 -9.22 -4.51 14.02
CA LYS A 207 -10.54 -4.58 14.68
C LYS A 207 -10.96 -6.04 14.97
N TYR A 208 -10.32 -7.01 14.34
CA TYR A 208 -10.72 -8.42 14.39
C TYR A 208 -9.71 -9.30 15.12
N THR A 209 -8.45 -8.87 15.18
CA THR A 209 -7.36 -9.56 15.88
C THR A 209 -6.78 -8.64 16.95
N PRO A 210 -7.24 -8.75 18.23
CA PRO A 210 -6.77 -7.89 19.30
C PRO A 210 -5.25 -7.93 19.49
N GLY A 211 -4.63 -6.77 19.66
CA GLY A 211 -3.18 -6.62 19.86
C GLY A 211 -2.34 -6.75 18.61
N LEU A 212 -2.95 -7.01 17.44
CA LEU A 212 -2.22 -7.01 16.18
C LEU A 212 -2.12 -5.58 15.62
N SER A 213 -0.91 -5.05 15.54
CA SER A 213 -0.64 -3.77 14.87
C SER A 213 -0.87 -3.89 13.36
N ASN A 214 -1.78 -3.09 12.81
CA ASN A 214 -2.01 -3.05 11.37
C ASN A 214 -0.77 -2.57 10.61
N THR A 215 0.02 -1.65 11.15
CA THR A 215 1.25 -1.17 10.48
C THR A 215 2.24 -2.32 10.30
N PHE A 216 2.53 -3.10 11.34
CA PHE A 216 3.44 -4.24 11.22
C PHE A 216 2.88 -5.32 10.31
N TRP A 217 1.57 -5.60 10.41
CA TRP A 217 0.95 -6.64 9.61
C TRP A 217 0.88 -6.28 8.12
N LEU A 218 0.54 -5.05 7.79
CA LEU A 218 0.56 -4.54 6.42
C LEU A 218 1.97 -4.60 5.82
N ASN A 219 2.97 -4.10 6.53
CA ASN A 219 4.36 -4.19 6.07
C ASN A 219 4.77 -5.64 5.82
N HIS A 220 4.43 -6.55 6.72
CA HIS A 220 4.71 -7.98 6.55
C HIS A 220 4.02 -8.57 5.32
N THR A 221 2.73 -8.32 5.15
CA THR A 221 1.94 -8.89 4.04
C THR A 221 2.34 -8.33 2.69
N PHE A 222 2.54 -7.00 2.59
CA PHE A 222 2.93 -6.34 1.34
C PHE A 222 4.37 -6.70 0.94
N PHE A 223 5.31 -6.71 1.88
CA PHE A 223 6.68 -7.12 1.62
C PHE A 223 6.74 -8.55 1.06
N ASN A 224 6.08 -9.51 1.70
CA ASN A 224 6.04 -10.89 1.24
C ASN A 224 5.27 -11.05 -0.08
N HIS A 225 4.25 -10.22 -0.33
CA HIS A 225 3.58 -10.17 -1.62
C HIS A 225 4.57 -9.73 -2.72
N ALA A 226 5.28 -8.62 -2.52
CA ALA A 226 6.26 -8.11 -3.47
C ALA A 226 7.37 -9.13 -3.77
N GLU A 227 7.86 -9.85 -2.76
CA GLU A 227 8.85 -10.91 -2.92
C GLU A 227 8.33 -12.09 -3.77
N ARG A 228 7.07 -12.49 -3.57
CA ARG A 228 6.44 -13.56 -4.37
C ARG A 228 6.19 -13.16 -5.82
N GLN A 229 5.76 -11.91 -6.05
CA GLN A 229 5.50 -11.42 -7.41
C GLN A 229 6.77 -11.29 -8.23
N ASN A 230 7.90 -10.97 -7.59
CA ASN A 230 9.18 -10.72 -8.26
C ASN A 230 10.31 -11.56 -7.66
N PRO A 231 10.30 -12.90 -7.84
CA PRO A 231 11.31 -13.78 -7.25
C PRO A 231 12.73 -13.40 -7.70
N GLY A 232 13.63 -13.20 -6.71
CA GLY A 232 15.03 -12.84 -6.98
C GLY A 232 15.29 -11.33 -7.12
N LEU A 233 14.25 -10.50 -7.12
CA LEU A 233 14.39 -9.06 -6.94
C LEU A 233 14.26 -8.70 -5.46
N ARG A 234 14.82 -7.54 -5.08
CA ARG A 234 14.66 -7.04 -3.71
C ARG A 234 13.27 -6.45 -3.55
N PRO A 235 12.45 -6.95 -2.62
CA PRO A 235 11.14 -6.38 -2.35
C PRO A 235 11.24 -5.02 -1.68
N PHE A 236 10.18 -4.23 -1.85
CA PHE A 236 10.04 -2.91 -1.21
C PHE A 236 8.56 -2.62 -0.95
#